data_eced24bea78f4e9ba4676bebe03e6ee5
#
_entry.id   eced24bea78f4e9ba4676bebe03e6ee5
#
_cell.length_a   1.000
_cell.length_b   1.000
_cell.length_c   1.000
_cell.angle_alpha   90.00
_cell.angle_beta   90.00
_cell.angle_gamma   90.00
#
_symmetry.space_group_name_H-M   'P 1'
#
loop_
_entity.id
_entity.type
_entity.pdbx_description
1 polymer ?
#
loop_
_entity_poly.entity_id
_entity_poly.type
_entity_poly.pdbx_seq_one_letter_code
_entity_poly.pdbx_strand_id
1 'polypeptide(L)'
;MTLQPRINEEYSIVNWNINGWFSVRNPDYLEFKLDVLKYINASFIILTETHCFDHQTISIDNYVVFQQNRKLINANARRGSGGVAIAVNKDIMKSHCLLGTFRSNTDGLLGIKMLSKENDFKLGLVANYLPPDSYHYGQDSEGYFNELTLFWQDFSDCDLRIGGGDLNARTKQLLDYIPEVDGNLPARTNPDNVKNAHGDSFVTFLKDNRSVILNGRVKPHPQ
;
A
#
# COMPACT_ATOMS: atom_id res chain seq x y z
N MET A 1 7.27 20.67 -25.20
CA MET A 1 6.88 21.49 -24.04
C MET A 1 6.94 20.59 -22.84
N THR A 2 8.07 20.55 -22.14
CA THR A 2 8.30 19.68 -20.98
C THR A 2 7.63 20.33 -19.77
N LEU A 3 6.47 19.82 -19.38
CA LEU A 3 5.85 20.16 -18.10
C LEU A 3 6.74 19.59 -17.00
N GLN A 4 7.57 20.42 -16.40
CA GLN A 4 8.18 20.06 -15.12
C GLN A 4 7.06 19.99 -14.07
N PRO A 5 6.92 18.91 -13.33
CA PRO A 5 5.96 18.84 -12.24
C PRO A 5 6.31 19.92 -11.21
N ARG A 6 5.35 20.80 -10.90
CA ARG A 6 5.44 21.76 -9.79
C ARG A 6 5.21 21.00 -8.46
N ILE A 7 6.09 20.06 -8.13
CA ILE A 7 5.99 19.35 -6.86
C ILE A 7 6.98 20.04 -5.90
N ASN A 8 6.48 21.00 -5.13
CA ASN A 8 7.17 21.53 -3.97
C ASN A 8 6.71 20.85 -2.66
N GLU A 9 5.86 19.81 -2.75
CA GLU A 9 5.38 19.07 -1.59
C GLU A 9 6.18 17.78 -1.45
N GLU A 10 6.80 17.59 -0.31
CA GLU A 10 7.49 16.35 0.06
C GLU A 10 6.57 15.50 0.94
N TYR A 11 6.24 14.30 0.47
CA TYR A 11 5.45 13.34 1.24
C TYR A 11 6.33 12.20 1.73
N SER A 12 6.23 11.89 3.01
CA SER A 12 6.78 10.68 3.59
C SER A 12 5.71 9.58 3.66
N ILE A 13 6.00 8.42 3.09
CA ILE A 13 5.10 7.26 3.08
C ILE A 13 5.81 6.10 3.74
N VAL A 14 5.21 5.56 4.80
CA VAL A 14 5.72 4.39 5.51
C VAL A 14 4.80 3.21 5.27
N ASN A 15 5.39 2.05 4.97
CA ASN A 15 4.69 0.79 4.86
C ASN A 15 5.14 -0.16 5.97
N TRP A 16 4.17 -0.72 6.72
CA TRP A 16 4.44 -1.64 7.82
C TRP A 16 3.46 -2.81 7.85
N ASN A 17 3.97 -4.04 7.66
CA ASN A 17 3.23 -5.24 8.02
C ASN A 17 3.26 -5.35 9.55
N ILE A 18 2.10 -5.08 10.19
CA ILE A 18 2.02 -4.90 11.63
C ILE A 18 1.72 -6.18 12.39
N ASN A 19 1.42 -7.27 11.68
CA ASN A 19 1.10 -8.59 12.23
C ASN A 19 0.09 -8.54 13.40
N GLY A 20 -1.03 -7.84 13.17
CA GLY A 20 -2.11 -7.64 14.14
C GLY A 20 -2.03 -6.31 14.89
N TRP A 21 -3.09 -5.51 14.82
CA TRP A 21 -3.19 -4.24 15.55
C TRP A 21 -3.34 -4.49 17.06
N PHE A 22 -4.30 -5.32 17.43
CA PHE A 22 -4.52 -5.72 18.82
C PHE A 22 -3.80 -7.02 19.12
N SER A 23 -3.16 -7.09 20.29
CA SER A 23 -2.57 -8.32 20.81
C SER A 23 -3.41 -8.84 21.99
N VAL A 24 -3.90 -10.07 21.87
CA VAL A 24 -4.62 -10.73 22.98
C VAL A 24 -3.66 -11.18 24.08
N ARG A 25 -2.38 -11.43 23.75
CA ARG A 25 -1.38 -12.00 24.66
C ARG A 25 -0.51 -10.96 25.35
N ASN A 26 -0.36 -9.79 24.76
CA ASN A 26 0.49 -8.73 25.27
C ASN A 26 -0.16 -7.36 25.01
N PRO A 27 -0.87 -6.76 26.01
CA PRO A 27 -1.48 -5.45 25.88
C PRO A 27 -0.47 -4.33 25.58
N ASP A 28 0.74 -4.41 26.13
CA ASP A 28 1.80 -3.40 25.99
C ASP A 28 2.30 -3.31 24.53
N TYR A 29 2.01 -4.33 23.73
CA TYR A 29 2.41 -4.36 22.33
C TYR A 29 1.69 -3.31 21.47
N LEU A 30 0.47 -2.95 21.83
CA LEU A 30 -0.24 -1.83 21.17
C LEU A 30 0.42 -0.50 21.50
N GLU A 31 0.76 -0.26 22.77
CA GLU A 31 1.45 0.95 23.21
C GLU A 31 2.79 1.12 22.49
N PHE A 32 3.59 0.06 22.43
CA PHE A 32 4.84 0.06 21.66
C PHE A 32 4.63 0.44 20.19
N LYS A 33 3.61 -0.10 19.52
CA LYS A 33 3.30 0.25 18.12
C LYS A 33 2.94 1.73 17.98
N LEU A 34 2.11 2.25 18.89
CA LEU A 34 1.70 3.65 18.89
C LEU A 34 2.91 4.58 19.10
N ASP A 35 3.84 4.23 19.98
CA ASP A 35 5.09 4.99 20.19
C ASP A 35 5.96 4.99 18.95
N VAL A 36 6.11 3.85 18.29
CA VAL A 36 6.85 3.76 17.01
C VAL A 36 6.20 4.65 15.95
N LEU A 37 4.88 4.59 15.78
CA LEU A 37 4.16 5.40 14.80
C LEU A 37 4.23 6.90 15.10
N LYS A 38 4.18 7.27 16.36
CA LYS A 38 4.39 8.65 16.82
C LYS A 38 5.79 9.17 16.50
N TYR A 39 6.82 8.33 16.70
CA TYR A 39 8.20 8.67 16.36
C TYR A 39 8.42 8.85 14.85
N ILE A 40 7.80 7.98 14.03
CA ILE A 40 7.90 8.02 12.57
C ILE A 40 7.29 9.31 12.00
N ASN A 41 6.16 9.77 12.49
CA ASN A 41 5.46 10.99 12.10
C ASN A 41 5.38 11.23 10.57
N ALA A 42 5.04 10.19 9.81
CA ALA A 42 4.98 10.25 8.35
C ALA A 42 3.72 10.98 7.85
N SER A 43 3.75 11.47 6.60
CA SER A 43 2.56 12.04 5.93
C SER A 43 1.47 10.97 5.76
N PHE A 44 1.88 9.76 5.38
CA PHE A 44 1.01 8.61 5.19
C PHE A 44 1.64 7.34 5.78
N ILE A 45 0.81 6.50 6.39
CA ILE A 45 1.21 5.19 6.89
C ILE A 45 0.28 4.14 6.29
N ILE A 46 0.86 3.16 5.61
CA ILE A 46 0.16 1.99 5.08
C ILE A 46 0.42 0.83 6.03
N LEU A 47 -0.65 0.27 6.58
CA LEU A 47 -0.60 -0.89 7.46
C LEU A 47 -1.20 -2.10 6.77
N THR A 48 -0.51 -3.23 6.85
CA THR A 48 -1.00 -4.52 6.38
C THR A 48 -1.05 -5.52 7.54
N GLU A 49 -1.81 -6.58 7.39
CA GLU A 49 -2.08 -7.57 8.43
C GLU A 49 -2.57 -6.94 9.73
N THR A 50 -3.55 -6.06 9.63
CA THR A 50 -4.12 -5.39 10.80
C THR A 50 -4.82 -6.36 11.75
N HIS A 51 -5.29 -7.50 11.25
CA HIS A 51 -5.98 -8.56 11.98
C HIS A 51 -7.14 -8.05 12.85
N CYS A 52 -7.78 -6.98 12.43
CA CYS A 52 -8.96 -6.46 13.09
C CYS A 52 -10.21 -7.24 12.67
N PHE A 53 -11.11 -7.46 13.63
CA PHE A 53 -12.49 -7.84 13.32
C PHE A 53 -13.25 -6.65 12.73
N ASP A 54 -14.38 -6.91 12.08
CA ASP A 54 -15.17 -5.87 11.39
C ASP A 54 -15.62 -4.74 12.34
N HIS A 55 -15.91 -5.07 13.60
CA HIS A 55 -16.32 -4.11 14.64
C HIS A 55 -15.15 -3.35 15.29
N GLN A 56 -13.90 -3.70 14.99
CA GLN A 56 -12.73 -3.07 15.58
C GLN A 56 -12.21 -1.94 14.71
N THR A 57 -11.86 -0.83 15.34
CA THR A 57 -11.35 0.36 14.67
C THR A 57 -9.92 0.66 15.13
N ILE A 58 -9.07 0.97 14.15
CA ILE A 58 -7.70 1.43 14.40
C ILE A 58 -7.75 2.93 14.71
N SER A 59 -7.13 3.33 15.82
CA SER A 59 -6.97 4.73 16.19
C SER A 59 -5.50 5.03 16.39
N ILE A 60 -5.01 6.09 15.76
CA ILE A 60 -3.64 6.59 15.85
C ILE A 60 -3.73 8.09 16.08
N ASP A 61 -3.09 8.58 17.15
CA ASP A 61 -3.04 10.01 17.44
C ASP A 61 -2.46 10.79 16.27
N ASN A 62 -3.02 11.96 15.99
CA ASN A 62 -2.67 12.83 14.87
C ASN A 62 -2.91 12.27 13.46
N TYR A 63 -3.59 11.12 13.33
CA TYR A 63 -3.97 10.57 12.03
C TYR A 63 -5.48 10.41 11.88
N VAL A 64 -5.94 10.48 10.63
CA VAL A 64 -7.25 9.99 10.19
C VAL A 64 -7.00 8.63 9.54
N VAL A 65 -7.67 7.58 10.03
CA VAL A 65 -7.44 6.21 9.59
C VAL A 65 -8.59 5.74 8.72
N PHE A 66 -8.25 5.28 7.53
CA PHE A 66 -9.13 4.53 6.62
C PHE A 66 -8.73 3.07 6.72
N GLN A 67 -9.67 2.15 6.96
CA GLN A 67 -9.38 0.73 7.12
C GLN A 67 -10.35 -0.13 6.34
N GLN A 68 -9.87 -1.30 5.95
CA GLN A 68 -10.67 -2.39 5.40
C GLN A 68 -10.28 -3.68 6.10
N ASN A 69 -11.19 -4.19 6.91
CA ASN A 69 -11.02 -5.46 7.61
C ASN A 69 -11.53 -6.61 6.74
N ARG A 70 -10.96 -7.81 6.93
CA ARG A 70 -11.46 -9.01 6.26
C ARG A 70 -12.83 -9.36 6.82
N LYS A 71 -13.80 -9.56 5.93
CA LYS A 71 -15.19 -9.86 6.29
C LYS A 71 -15.42 -11.33 6.61
N LEU A 72 -14.83 -12.22 5.79
CA LEU A 72 -15.00 -13.66 5.93
C LEU A 72 -13.92 -14.22 6.86
N ILE A 73 -14.26 -14.36 8.14
CA ILE A 73 -13.41 -14.93 9.18
C ILE A 73 -14.13 -16.10 9.80
N ASN A 74 -13.39 -17.16 10.14
CA ASN A 74 -13.96 -18.30 10.87
C ASN A 74 -14.65 -17.82 12.15
N ALA A 75 -15.87 -18.30 12.41
CA ALA A 75 -16.67 -17.88 13.57
C ALA A 75 -15.98 -18.16 14.92
N ASN A 76 -15.06 -19.15 14.97
CA ASN A 76 -14.30 -19.50 16.15
C ASN A 76 -12.91 -18.82 16.20
N ALA A 77 -12.62 -17.90 15.27
CA ALA A 77 -11.33 -17.21 15.26
C ALA A 77 -11.19 -16.31 16.51
N ARG A 78 -10.04 -16.39 17.16
CA ARG A 78 -9.71 -15.57 18.34
C ARG A 78 -9.24 -14.16 17.98
N ARG A 79 -8.91 -13.91 16.70
CA ARG A 79 -8.51 -12.61 16.16
C ARG A 79 -8.97 -12.51 14.69
N GLY A 80 -9.02 -11.32 14.16
CA GLY A 80 -9.19 -11.08 12.74
C GLY A 80 -8.03 -11.66 11.92
N SER A 81 -8.14 -11.59 10.61
CA SER A 81 -7.13 -12.09 9.66
C SER A 81 -6.96 -11.08 8.53
N GLY A 82 -5.76 -10.92 8.01
CA GLY A 82 -5.47 -9.95 6.96
C GLY A 82 -5.83 -8.52 7.37
N GLY A 83 -6.48 -7.78 6.49
CA GLY A 83 -6.88 -6.39 6.69
C GLY A 83 -5.77 -5.38 6.37
N VAL A 84 -6.18 -4.22 5.86
CA VAL A 84 -5.29 -3.11 5.50
C VAL A 84 -5.82 -1.79 6.05
N ALA A 85 -4.92 -0.83 6.26
CA ALA A 85 -5.31 0.53 6.61
C ALA A 85 -4.36 1.56 5.98
N ILE A 86 -4.90 2.75 5.73
CA ILE A 86 -4.15 3.95 5.36
C ILE A 86 -4.41 4.99 6.45
N ALA A 87 -3.37 5.40 7.16
CA ALA A 87 -3.44 6.51 8.10
C ALA A 87 -2.86 7.76 7.44
N VAL A 88 -3.64 8.83 7.43
CA VAL A 88 -3.27 10.14 6.86
C VAL A 88 -3.04 11.11 7.99
N ASN A 89 -1.87 11.75 8.04
CA ASN A 89 -1.58 12.77 9.03
C ASN A 89 -2.62 13.90 8.97
N LYS A 90 -3.07 14.38 10.12
CA LYS A 90 -4.11 15.43 10.20
C LYS A 90 -3.67 16.75 9.54
N ASP A 91 -2.38 17.04 9.45
CA ASP A 91 -1.92 18.24 8.74
C ASP A 91 -2.08 18.08 7.23
N ILE A 92 -1.85 16.87 6.69
CA ILE A 92 -2.19 16.56 5.30
C ILE A 92 -3.70 16.68 5.08
N MET A 93 -4.53 16.21 6.00
CA MET A 93 -6.00 16.36 5.91
C MET A 93 -6.46 17.83 5.94
N LYS A 94 -5.68 18.74 6.54
CA LYS A 94 -5.97 20.18 6.51
C LYS A 94 -5.61 20.81 5.15
N SER A 95 -4.48 20.42 4.56
CA SER A 95 -3.99 20.95 3.28
C SER A 95 -4.58 20.27 2.04
N HIS A 96 -5.23 19.12 2.21
CA HIS A 96 -5.81 18.33 1.11
C HIS A 96 -7.30 18.06 1.31
N CYS A 97 -8.01 17.88 0.20
CA CYS A 97 -9.38 17.35 0.17
C CYS A 97 -9.35 15.86 -0.15
N LEU A 98 -10.06 15.05 0.63
CA LEU A 98 -10.34 13.67 0.28
C LEU A 98 -11.40 13.65 -0.84
N LEU A 99 -11.03 13.16 -2.02
CA LEU A 99 -11.96 13.03 -3.15
C LEU A 99 -12.73 11.72 -3.11
N GLY A 100 -12.17 10.66 -2.52
CA GLY A 100 -12.83 9.38 -2.40
C GLY A 100 -12.05 8.34 -1.64
N THR A 101 -12.76 7.33 -1.16
CA THR A 101 -12.23 6.11 -0.57
C THR A 101 -12.73 4.94 -1.40
N PHE A 102 -11.84 4.12 -1.89
CA PHE A 102 -12.10 2.98 -2.76
C PHE A 102 -11.86 1.69 -1.98
N ARG A 103 -12.82 0.78 -2.01
CA ARG A 103 -12.74 -0.51 -1.33
C ARG A 103 -13.03 -1.61 -2.33
N SER A 104 -12.18 -2.60 -2.36
CA SER A 104 -12.39 -3.81 -3.14
C SER A 104 -13.44 -4.72 -2.48
N ASN A 105 -14.07 -5.55 -3.30
CA ASN A 105 -14.81 -6.72 -2.81
C ASN A 105 -13.84 -7.84 -2.38
N THR A 106 -12.64 -7.85 -2.95
CA THR A 106 -11.52 -8.69 -2.52
C THR A 106 -10.87 -8.08 -1.29
N ASP A 107 -10.69 -8.85 -0.24
CA ASP A 107 -9.97 -8.41 0.95
C ASP A 107 -8.52 -8.00 0.60
N GLY A 108 -8.03 -6.96 1.25
CA GLY A 108 -6.63 -6.54 1.14
C GLY A 108 -6.34 -5.42 0.13
N LEU A 109 -7.38 -4.75 -0.42
CA LEU A 109 -7.24 -3.57 -1.26
C LEU A 109 -8.05 -2.41 -0.72
N LEU A 110 -7.37 -1.31 -0.41
CA LEU A 110 -7.98 -0.06 0.04
C LEU A 110 -7.28 1.11 -0.65
N GLY A 111 -8.04 1.98 -1.30
CA GLY A 111 -7.49 3.16 -1.94
C GLY A 111 -8.09 4.45 -1.40
N ILE A 112 -7.31 5.52 -1.42
CA ILE A 112 -7.78 6.90 -1.21
C ILE A 112 -7.28 7.80 -2.33
N LYS A 113 -8.10 8.76 -2.73
CA LYS A 113 -7.75 9.81 -3.68
C LYS A 113 -7.83 11.15 -2.98
N MET A 114 -6.78 11.94 -3.07
CA MET A 114 -6.65 13.23 -2.42
C MET A 114 -6.27 14.32 -3.42
N LEU A 115 -6.69 15.54 -3.14
CA LEU A 115 -6.41 16.74 -3.92
C LEU A 115 -5.76 17.79 -3.03
N SER A 116 -4.56 18.25 -3.37
CA SER A 116 -3.93 19.40 -2.71
C SER A 116 -4.75 20.67 -2.98
N LYS A 117 -4.98 21.47 -1.92
CA LYS A 117 -5.70 22.75 -2.00
C LYS A 117 -4.84 23.87 -2.58
N GLU A 118 -3.52 23.68 -2.62
CA GLU A 118 -2.58 24.72 -3.03
C GLU A 118 -2.28 24.70 -4.53
N ASN A 119 -2.20 23.51 -5.13
CA ASN A 119 -1.68 23.35 -6.48
C ASN A 119 -2.48 22.39 -7.37
N ASP A 120 -3.67 21.98 -6.92
CA ASP A 120 -4.55 21.03 -7.61
C ASP A 120 -3.90 19.65 -7.88
N PHE A 121 -2.80 19.32 -7.21
CA PHE A 121 -2.11 18.04 -7.33
C PHE A 121 -2.96 16.91 -6.77
N LYS A 122 -3.18 15.88 -7.58
CA LYS A 122 -3.96 14.70 -7.21
C LYS A 122 -3.06 13.54 -6.88
N LEU A 123 -3.22 13.00 -5.68
CA LEU A 123 -2.51 11.83 -5.17
C LEU A 123 -3.47 10.66 -5.02
N GLY A 124 -3.12 9.51 -5.62
CA GLY A 124 -3.77 8.22 -5.40
C GLY A 124 -2.87 7.32 -4.55
N LEU A 125 -3.38 6.85 -3.42
CA LEU A 125 -2.69 5.87 -2.56
C LEU A 125 -3.50 4.59 -2.46
N VAL A 126 -2.83 3.44 -2.61
CA VAL A 126 -3.44 2.11 -2.47
C VAL A 126 -2.65 1.28 -1.46
N ALA A 127 -3.34 0.82 -0.42
CA ALA A 127 -2.83 -0.19 0.50
C ALA A 127 -3.12 -1.59 -0.08
N ASN A 128 -2.09 -2.42 -0.17
CA ASN A 128 -2.13 -3.72 -0.80
C ASN A 128 -1.72 -4.82 0.18
N TYR A 129 -2.54 -5.86 0.31
CA TYR A 129 -2.16 -7.08 1.02
C TYR A 129 -2.69 -8.30 0.28
N LEU A 130 -1.79 -9.08 -0.30
CA LEU A 130 -2.08 -10.38 -0.88
C LEU A 130 -1.46 -11.46 0.02
N PRO A 131 -2.25 -12.34 0.65
CA PRO A 131 -1.70 -13.44 1.45
C PRO A 131 -0.76 -14.33 0.63
N PRO A 132 0.19 -15.06 1.26
CA PRO A 132 1.03 -16.01 0.55
C PRO A 132 0.21 -17.03 -0.26
N ASP A 133 0.73 -17.48 -1.40
CA ASP A 133 0.11 -18.47 -2.29
C ASP A 133 -0.19 -19.83 -1.64
N SER A 134 0.53 -20.17 -0.57
CA SER A 134 0.27 -21.34 0.26
C SER A 134 -1.01 -21.24 1.11
N TYR A 135 -1.60 -20.04 1.23
CA TYR A 135 -2.86 -19.83 1.96
C TYR A 135 -4.03 -19.80 1.00
N HIS A 136 -5.17 -20.37 1.42
CA HIS A 136 -6.40 -20.40 0.62
C HIS A 136 -6.79 -19.03 0.05
N TYR A 137 -6.64 -17.97 0.81
CA TYR A 137 -6.95 -16.58 0.39
C TYR A 137 -5.91 -15.96 -0.56
N GLY A 138 -4.75 -16.60 -0.75
CA GLY A 138 -3.71 -16.14 -1.67
C GLY A 138 -3.68 -16.86 -3.00
N GLN A 139 -4.59 -17.83 -3.24
CA GLN A 139 -4.53 -18.68 -4.43
C GLN A 139 -5.02 -17.99 -5.71
N ASP A 140 -5.86 -16.94 -5.59
CA ASP A 140 -6.35 -16.17 -6.73
C ASP A 140 -5.57 -14.85 -6.89
N SER A 141 -4.32 -14.96 -7.28
CA SER A 141 -3.50 -13.77 -7.55
C SER A 141 -3.95 -13.03 -8.80
N GLU A 142 -4.46 -13.73 -9.81
CA GLU A 142 -4.95 -13.11 -11.04
C GLU A 142 -6.17 -12.23 -10.76
N GLY A 143 -7.17 -12.74 -10.06
CA GLY A 143 -8.35 -11.95 -9.63
C GLY A 143 -7.95 -10.74 -8.80
N TYR A 144 -6.98 -10.91 -7.90
CA TYR A 144 -6.47 -9.81 -7.09
C TYR A 144 -5.84 -8.70 -7.94
N PHE A 145 -4.96 -9.02 -8.89
CA PHE A 145 -4.31 -8.02 -9.75
C PHE A 145 -5.27 -7.41 -10.77
N ASN A 146 -6.30 -8.15 -11.20
CA ASN A 146 -7.38 -7.59 -12.00
C ASN A 146 -8.15 -6.49 -11.21
N GLU A 147 -8.50 -6.73 -9.95
CA GLU A 147 -9.10 -5.70 -9.10
C GLU A 147 -8.15 -4.52 -8.83
N LEU A 148 -6.87 -4.78 -8.59
CA LEU A 148 -5.88 -3.70 -8.44
C LEU A 148 -5.79 -2.85 -9.71
N THR A 149 -5.95 -3.45 -10.89
CA THR A 149 -6.00 -2.71 -12.17
C THR A 149 -7.20 -1.76 -12.22
N LEU A 150 -8.36 -2.16 -11.70
CA LEU A 150 -9.52 -1.25 -11.61
C LEU A 150 -9.23 -0.04 -10.72
N PHE A 151 -8.56 -0.23 -9.58
CA PHE A 151 -8.10 0.90 -8.74
C PHE A 151 -7.16 1.83 -9.51
N TRP A 152 -6.23 1.27 -10.31
CA TRP A 152 -5.33 2.07 -11.14
C TRP A 152 -6.05 2.86 -12.22
N GLN A 153 -7.13 2.31 -12.78
CA GLN A 153 -8.01 3.01 -13.73
C GLN A 153 -8.80 4.13 -13.05
N ASP A 154 -9.37 3.87 -11.87
CA ASP A 154 -10.07 4.89 -11.08
C ASP A 154 -9.16 6.06 -10.68
N PHE A 155 -7.85 5.81 -10.58
CA PHE A 155 -6.83 6.80 -10.26
C PHE A 155 -6.11 7.35 -11.51
N SER A 156 -6.63 7.11 -12.72
CA SER A 156 -5.98 7.51 -13.96
C SER A 156 -5.81 9.03 -14.12
N ASP A 157 -6.64 9.83 -13.44
CA ASP A 157 -6.58 11.28 -13.40
C ASP A 157 -5.68 11.82 -12.25
N CYS A 158 -5.01 10.96 -11.49
CA CYS A 158 -4.05 11.38 -10.48
C CYS A 158 -2.68 11.69 -11.11
N ASP A 159 -2.05 12.76 -10.62
CA ASP A 159 -0.69 13.14 -11.01
C ASP A 159 0.34 12.13 -10.51
N LEU A 160 0.09 11.53 -9.34
CA LEU A 160 0.91 10.50 -8.75
C LEU A 160 0.04 9.36 -8.19
N ARG A 161 0.40 8.13 -8.51
CA ARG A 161 -0.21 6.91 -7.98
C ARG A 161 0.85 6.07 -7.28
N ILE A 162 0.58 5.71 -6.03
CA ILE A 162 1.50 4.90 -5.21
C ILE A 162 0.72 3.72 -4.60
N GLY A 163 1.22 2.52 -4.84
CA GLY A 163 0.81 1.32 -4.13
C GLY A 163 1.85 0.93 -3.08
N GLY A 164 1.43 0.69 -1.86
CA GLY A 164 2.27 0.18 -0.80
C GLY A 164 1.61 -0.99 -0.08
N GLY A 165 2.40 -1.88 0.50
CA GLY A 165 1.85 -3.01 1.22
C GLY A 165 2.74 -4.26 1.16
N ASP A 166 2.11 -5.41 1.37
CA ASP A 166 2.75 -6.72 1.29
C ASP A 166 1.98 -7.62 0.33
N LEU A 167 2.53 -7.79 -0.86
CA LEU A 167 1.94 -8.63 -1.92
C LEU A 167 2.43 -10.08 -1.87
N ASN A 168 3.35 -10.43 -0.98
CA ASN A 168 4.01 -11.73 -0.97
C ASN A 168 4.53 -12.15 -2.37
N ALA A 169 4.85 -11.14 -3.21
CA ALA A 169 5.25 -11.29 -4.59
C ALA A 169 6.78 -11.27 -4.69
N ARG A 170 7.35 -12.43 -4.94
CA ARG A 170 8.81 -12.61 -5.11
C ARG A 170 9.14 -12.56 -6.60
N THR A 171 9.79 -11.48 -7.01
CA THR A 171 10.00 -11.16 -8.43
C THR A 171 11.41 -11.48 -8.94
N LYS A 172 12.32 -11.95 -8.09
CA LYS A 172 13.72 -12.16 -8.49
C LYS A 172 14.28 -10.93 -9.22
N GLN A 173 14.90 -11.12 -10.36
CA GLN A 173 15.43 -10.08 -11.25
C GLN A 173 14.53 -9.80 -12.47
N LEU A 174 13.24 -10.15 -12.39
CA LEU A 174 12.29 -9.85 -13.47
C LEU A 174 12.22 -8.35 -13.72
N LEU A 175 12.26 -7.94 -14.99
CA LEU A 175 12.03 -6.57 -15.39
C LEU A 175 10.54 -6.22 -15.18
N ASP A 176 10.30 -5.17 -14.44
CA ASP A 176 8.99 -4.65 -14.08
C ASP A 176 8.54 -3.48 -15.00
N TYR A 177 9.23 -3.28 -16.12
CA TYR A 177 8.94 -2.27 -17.12
C TYR A 177 9.27 -2.81 -18.53
N ILE A 178 8.84 -2.09 -19.56
CA ILE A 178 9.08 -2.42 -20.97
C ILE A 178 10.12 -1.43 -21.51
N PRO A 179 11.39 -1.81 -21.72
CA PRO A 179 12.45 -0.87 -22.09
C PRO A 179 12.17 -0.03 -23.33
N GLU A 180 11.52 -0.61 -24.34
CA GLU A 180 11.18 0.06 -25.61
C GLU A 180 10.09 1.11 -25.45
N VAL A 181 9.30 1.05 -24.36
CA VAL A 181 8.16 1.95 -24.09
C VAL A 181 8.47 2.92 -22.97
N ASP A 182 9.05 2.41 -21.87
CA ASP A 182 9.24 3.16 -20.63
C ASP A 182 10.62 3.85 -20.55
N GLY A 183 11.50 3.56 -21.52
CA GLY A 183 12.84 4.12 -21.59
C GLY A 183 13.81 3.52 -20.59
N ASN A 184 14.93 4.21 -20.35
CA ASN A 184 16.00 3.75 -19.47
C ASN A 184 15.69 4.11 -18.01
N LEU A 185 15.03 3.21 -17.31
CA LEU A 185 14.85 3.31 -15.86
C LEU A 185 16.08 2.78 -15.11
N PRO A 186 16.42 3.33 -13.93
CA PRO A 186 17.49 2.78 -13.11
C PRO A 186 17.27 1.29 -12.83
N ALA A 187 18.33 0.51 -12.94
CA ALA A 187 18.26 -0.92 -12.63
C ALA A 187 17.84 -1.13 -11.15
N ARG A 188 16.98 -2.10 -10.92
CA ARG A 188 16.58 -2.51 -9.59
C ARG A 188 17.55 -3.56 -9.05
N THR A 189 18.03 -3.36 -7.82
CA THR A 189 18.79 -4.38 -7.08
C THR A 189 17.84 -5.12 -6.15
N ASN A 190 17.59 -6.39 -6.44
CA ASN A 190 16.76 -7.23 -5.57
C ASN A 190 17.67 -8.32 -4.95
N PRO A 191 17.85 -8.34 -3.62
CA PRO A 191 18.63 -9.37 -2.95
C PRO A 191 17.94 -10.75 -2.96
N ASP A 192 16.62 -10.79 -3.21
CA ASP A 192 15.87 -12.03 -3.27
C ASP A 192 16.03 -12.71 -4.63
N ASN A 193 16.59 -13.92 -4.62
CA ASN A 193 16.78 -14.74 -5.81
C ASN A 193 15.64 -15.71 -6.09
N VAL A 194 14.54 -15.61 -5.37
CA VAL A 194 13.35 -16.47 -5.53
C VAL A 194 12.29 -15.77 -6.36
N LYS A 195 11.52 -16.54 -7.09
CA LYS A 195 10.34 -16.14 -7.84
C LYS A 195 9.16 -17.03 -7.44
N ASN A 196 7.96 -16.46 -7.37
CA ASN A 196 6.71 -17.20 -7.15
C ASN A 196 5.61 -16.71 -8.11
N ALA A 197 4.46 -17.38 -8.10
CA ALA A 197 3.32 -17.05 -8.98
C ALA A 197 2.84 -15.60 -8.77
N HIS A 198 2.76 -15.12 -7.52
CA HIS A 198 2.42 -13.73 -7.23
C HIS A 198 3.40 -12.75 -7.89
N GLY A 199 4.70 -13.09 -7.90
CA GLY A 199 5.74 -12.27 -8.54
C GLY A 199 5.54 -12.14 -10.04
N ASP A 200 5.16 -13.23 -10.72
CA ASP A 200 4.85 -13.21 -12.16
C ASP A 200 3.63 -12.33 -12.46
N SER A 201 2.52 -12.54 -11.74
CA SER A 201 1.30 -11.74 -11.88
C SER A 201 1.53 -10.27 -11.57
N PHE A 202 2.33 -9.97 -10.54
CA PHE A 202 2.68 -8.60 -10.17
C PHE A 202 3.49 -7.89 -11.26
N VAL A 203 4.49 -8.55 -11.84
CA VAL A 203 5.29 -7.97 -12.93
C VAL A 203 4.42 -7.73 -14.17
N THR A 204 3.48 -8.61 -14.48
CA THR A 204 2.51 -8.40 -15.56
C THR A 204 1.66 -7.17 -15.28
N PHE A 205 1.06 -7.06 -14.10
CA PHE A 205 0.30 -5.89 -13.67
C PHE A 205 1.10 -4.59 -13.82
N LEU A 206 2.37 -4.57 -13.39
CA LEU A 206 3.22 -3.39 -13.46
C LEU A 206 3.44 -2.92 -14.90
N LYS A 207 3.74 -3.83 -15.81
CA LYS A 207 3.93 -3.54 -17.25
C LYS A 207 2.65 -3.01 -17.90
N ASP A 208 1.52 -3.64 -17.62
CA ASP A 208 0.22 -3.28 -18.20
C ASP A 208 -0.24 -1.89 -17.71
N ASN A 209 0.12 -1.52 -16.48
CA ASN A 209 -0.25 -0.26 -15.86
C ASN A 209 0.87 0.81 -15.86
N ARG A 210 1.98 0.57 -16.57
CA ARG A 210 3.16 1.46 -16.63
C ARG A 210 3.61 1.93 -15.25
N SER A 211 3.72 0.98 -14.35
CA SER A 211 4.14 1.18 -12.97
C SER A 211 5.43 0.43 -12.70
N VAL A 212 6.17 0.83 -11.67
CA VAL A 212 7.47 0.24 -11.35
C VAL A 212 7.64 0.01 -9.86
N ILE A 213 8.45 -0.98 -9.51
CA ILE A 213 8.83 -1.24 -8.13
C ILE A 213 9.89 -0.21 -7.71
N LEU A 214 9.65 0.54 -6.65
CA LEU A 214 10.62 1.50 -6.11
C LEU A 214 11.71 0.81 -5.27
N ASN A 215 11.38 -0.27 -4.58
CA ASN A 215 12.33 -1.03 -3.76
C ASN A 215 13.54 -1.47 -4.58
N GLY A 216 14.73 -1.10 -4.12
CA GLY A 216 16.01 -1.42 -4.77
C GLY A 216 16.38 -0.54 -5.96
N ARG A 217 15.58 0.49 -6.31
CA ARG A 217 15.94 1.50 -7.33
C ARG A 217 16.55 2.75 -6.74
N VAL A 218 16.18 3.10 -5.51
CA VAL A 218 16.69 4.27 -4.85
C VAL A 218 18.02 3.94 -4.21
N LYS A 219 19.08 4.71 -4.52
CA LYS A 219 20.35 4.58 -3.82
C LYS A 219 20.13 4.91 -2.34
N PRO A 220 20.66 4.12 -1.40
CA PRO A 220 20.67 4.53 -0.01
C PRO A 220 21.33 5.91 0.09
N HIS A 221 20.72 6.82 0.88
CA HIS A 221 21.36 8.10 1.19
C HIS A 221 22.79 7.81 1.70
N PRO A 222 23.81 8.51 1.19
CA PRO A 222 25.13 8.42 1.81
C PRO A 222 24.98 8.85 3.27
N GLN A 223 25.43 7.98 4.18
CA GLN A 223 25.50 8.26 5.61
C GLN A 223 26.49 9.37 5.88
#